data_dbb10c76d34480f747f45a1f720bf602
#
_entry.id   dbb10c76d34480f747f45a1f720bf602
#
_cell.length_a   1.000
_cell.length_b   1.000
_cell.length_c   1.000
_cell.angle_alpha   90.00
_cell.angle_beta   90.00
_cell.angle_gamma   90.00
#
_symmetry.space_group_name_H-M   'P 1'
#
loop_
_entity.id
_entity.type
_entity.pdbx_description
1 polymer ?
#
loop_
_entity_poly.entity_id
_entity_poly.type
_entity_poly.pdbx_seq_one_letter_code
_entity_poly.pdbx_strand_id
1 'polypeptide(L)'
;MIYLGNAFALSMVDENCIIEVNTLSEDEVLEKLKNGFTSIVGHQSTSLLYSNLLGIKIPMNRTTLMLKKDDILIVGQYVGPRLEEGVIDLPENSTIIWKMVRYGRNL
;
A
#
# COMPACT_ATOMS: atom_id res chain seq x y z
N MET A 1 4.73 7.38 11.19
CA MET A 1 4.54 5.93 10.98
C MET A 1 4.34 5.63 9.51
N ILE A 2 5.01 4.62 9.00
CA ILE A 2 4.85 4.20 7.60
C ILE A 2 4.10 2.89 7.56
N TYR A 3 3.05 2.84 6.75
CA TYR A 3 2.20 1.66 6.55
C TYR A 3 2.27 1.22 5.09
N LEU A 4 2.20 -0.07 4.87
CA LEU A 4 2.03 -0.64 3.53
C LEU A 4 0.73 -1.44 3.52
N GLY A 5 -0.18 -1.08 2.64
CA GLY A 5 -1.48 -1.71 2.54
C GLY A 5 -1.88 -2.05 1.11
N ASN A 6 -3.03 -2.68 0.99
CA ASN A 6 -3.57 -3.08 -0.31
C ASN A 6 -4.71 -2.18 -0.78
N ALA A 7 -5.16 -1.24 0.04
CA ALA A 7 -6.21 -0.30 -0.32
C ALA A 7 -6.18 0.93 0.58
N PHE A 8 -6.69 2.04 0.07
CA PHE A 8 -7.03 3.21 0.86
C PHE A 8 -8.55 3.37 0.87
N ALA A 9 -9.12 3.53 2.05
CA ALA A 9 -10.56 3.76 2.22
C ALA A 9 -10.80 5.10 2.90
N LEU A 10 -11.89 5.76 2.54
CA LEU A 10 -12.26 7.05 3.16
C LEU A 10 -12.46 6.94 4.66
N SER A 11 -12.87 5.77 5.14
CA SER A 11 -13.02 5.49 6.58
C SER A 11 -11.71 5.53 7.37
N MET A 12 -10.57 5.55 6.68
CA MET A 12 -9.26 5.72 7.31
C MET A 12 -9.00 7.17 7.75
N VAL A 13 -9.90 8.08 7.41
CA VAL A 13 -9.79 9.51 7.72
C VAL A 13 -11.06 9.95 8.43
N ASP A 14 -10.95 10.45 9.65
CA ASP A 14 -12.11 10.84 10.46
C ASP A 14 -12.26 12.35 10.65
N GLU A 15 -11.38 13.14 10.07
CA GLU A 15 -11.39 14.60 10.18
C GLU A 15 -11.57 15.27 8.83
N ASN A 16 -12.05 16.49 8.84
CA ASN A 16 -12.04 17.31 7.63
C ASN A 16 -10.60 17.66 7.28
N CYS A 17 -10.12 17.17 6.15
CA CYS A 17 -8.71 17.34 5.78
C CYS A 17 -8.53 17.27 4.27
N ILE A 18 -7.33 17.64 3.84
CA ILE A 18 -6.87 17.45 2.48
C ILE A 18 -5.91 16.27 2.51
N ILE A 19 -6.13 15.32 1.61
CA ILE A 19 -5.26 14.17 1.44
C ILE A 19 -4.38 14.41 0.22
N GLU A 20 -3.09 14.16 0.38
CA GLU A 20 -2.12 14.25 -0.70
C GLU A 20 -1.81 12.86 -1.21
N VAL A 21 -1.87 12.67 -2.54
CA VAL A 21 -1.57 11.38 -3.17
C VAL A 21 -0.46 11.59 -4.19
N ASN A 22 0.61 10.81 -4.07
CA ASN A 22 1.74 10.82 -4.99
C ASN A 22 1.95 9.43 -5.56
N THR A 23 2.38 9.36 -6.81
CA THR A 23 2.80 8.09 -7.42
C THR A 23 4.28 7.86 -7.13
N LEU A 24 4.62 6.64 -6.73
CA LEU A 24 5.99 6.23 -6.45
C LEU A 24 6.44 5.16 -7.43
N SER A 25 7.72 5.18 -7.78
CA SER A 25 8.36 4.04 -8.42
C SER A 25 8.60 2.93 -7.40
N GLU A 26 8.86 1.72 -7.87
CA GLU A 26 9.21 0.60 -7.00
C GLU A 26 10.44 0.92 -6.15
N ASP A 27 11.46 1.54 -6.74
CA ASP A 27 12.67 1.94 -6.01
C ASP A 27 12.36 2.96 -4.92
N GLU A 28 11.45 3.90 -5.18
CA GLU A 28 11.02 4.86 -4.17
C GLU A 28 10.25 4.20 -3.03
N VAL A 29 9.43 3.18 -3.35
CA VAL A 29 8.74 2.38 -2.33
C VAL A 29 9.75 1.70 -1.42
N LEU A 30 10.73 1.01 -2.00
CA LEU A 30 11.78 0.32 -1.24
C LEU A 30 12.57 1.29 -0.36
N GLU A 31 12.88 2.47 -0.86
CA GLU A 31 13.57 3.52 -0.10
C GLU A 31 12.75 3.95 1.11
N LYS A 32 11.43 4.10 0.95
CA LYS A 32 10.52 4.47 2.04
C LYS A 32 10.40 3.38 3.10
N LEU A 33 10.43 2.11 2.68
CA LEU A 33 10.21 0.97 3.59
C LEU A 33 11.48 0.52 4.33
N LYS A 34 12.64 0.91 3.87
CA LYS A 34 13.92 0.35 4.36
C LYS A 34 14.18 0.57 5.85
N ASN A 35 13.66 1.63 6.42
CA ASN A 35 13.86 1.96 7.84
C ASN A 35 12.74 1.44 8.75
N GLY A 36 11.88 0.60 8.20
CA GLY A 36 10.79 -0.02 8.95
C GLY A 36 9.43 0.47 8.50
N PHE A 37 8.47 -0.42 8.58
CA PHE A 37 7.09 -0.14 8.23
C PHE A 37 6.17 -1.15 8.93
N THR A 38 4.89 -0.82 8.98
CA THR A 38 3.85 -1.73 9.46
C THR A 38 3.01 -2.18 8.28
N SER A 39 2.93 -3.49 8.06
CA SER A 39 2.01 -4.01 7.04
C SER A 39 0.58 -3.99 7.56
N ILE A 40 -0.33 -3.54 6.69
CA ILE A 40 -1.77 -3.66 6.88
C ILE A 40 -2.42 -4.38 5.68
N VAL A 41 -1.61 -5.16 4.96
CA VAL A 41 -2.11 -5.96 3.83
C VAL A 41 -3.03 -7.06 4.36
N GLY A 42 -4.30 -7.01 3.96
CA GLY A 42 -5.35 -7.83 4.53
C GLY A 42 -5.62 -9.16 3.82
N HIS A 43 -4.81 -9.51 2.81
CA HIS A 43 -4.98 -10.75 2.04
C HIS A 43 -3.65 -11.45 1.87
N GLN A 44 -3.64 -12.77 2.09
CA GLN A 44 -2.43 -13.58 2.00
C GLN A 44 -1.79 -13.56 0.61
N SER A 45 -2.58 -13.69 -0.44
CA SER A 45 -2.06 -13.68 -1.82
C SER A 45 -1.45 -12.32 -2.19
N THR A 46 -2.07 -11.21 -1.76
CA THR A 46 -1.52 -9.88 -2.00
C THR A 46 -0.22 -9.68 -1.23
N SER A 47 -0.15 -10.16 0.00
CA SER A 47 1.07 -10.12 0.81
C SER A 47 2.23 -10.86 0.10
N LEU A 48 1.96 -12.04 -0.43
CA LEU A 48 2.97 -12.82 -1.17
C LEU A 48 3.35 -12.14 -2.48
N LEU A 49 2.38 -11.59 -3.21
CA LEU A 49 2.64 -10.85 -4.45
C LEU A 49 3.55 -9.65 -4.19
N TYR A 50 3.26 -8.85 -3.18
CA TYR A 50 4.07 -7.68 -2.82
C TYR A 50 5.47 -8.10 -2.37
N SER A 51 5.56 -9.19 -1.59
CA SER A 51 6.85 -9.71 -1.14
C SER A 51 7.72 -10.13 -2.32
N ASN A 52 7.13 -10.78 -3.32
CA ASN A 52 7.84 -11.19 -4.53
C ASN A 52 8.30 -10.00 -5.34
N LEU A 53 7.44 -8.99 -5.52
CA LEU A 53 7.77 -7.80 -6.30
C LEU A 53 8.84 -6.94 -5.65
N LEU A 54 8.73 -6.74 -4.34
CA LEU A 54 9.64 -5.84 -3.62
C LEU A 54 10.90 -6.54 -3.11
N GLY A 55 10.91 -7.87 -3.11
CA GLY A 55 12.06 -8.63 -2.62
C GLY A 55 12.29 -8.54 -1.12
N ILE A 56 11.26 -8.18 -0.36
CA ILE A 56 11.29 -8.14 1.11
C ILE A 56 10.08 -8.84 1.67
N LYS A 57 10.15 -9.27 2.92
CA LYS A 57 9.01 -9.93 3.56
C LYS A 57 7.95 -8.91 3.93
N ILE A 58 6.73 -9.11 3.42
CA ILE A 58 5.56 -8.30 3.74
C ILE A 58 4.53 -9.24 4.36
N PRO A 59 4.34 -9.20 5.69
CA PRO A 59 3.39 -10.09 6.33
C PRO A 59 1.96 -9.67 6.07
N MET A 60 1.05 -10.63 6.04
CA MET A 60 -0.37 -10.34 6.09
C MET A 60 -0.71 -9.82 7.49
N ASN A 61 -1.45 -8.72 7.55
CA ASN A 61 -1.88 -8.14 8.82
C ASN A 61 -3.21 -7.42 8.60
N ARG A 62 -4.30 -8.17 8.70
CA ARG A 62 -5.63 -7.61 8.50
C ARG A 62 -6.05 -6.82 9.73
N THR A 63 -6.02 -5.51 9.61
CA THR A 63 -6.33 -4.61 10.72
C THR A 63 -6.95 -3.32 10.17
N THR A 64 -7.54 -2.54 11.06
CA THR A 64 -8.09 -1.23 10.73
C THR A 64 -7.01 -0.18 10.96
N LEU A 65 -6.85 0.72 9.99
CA LEU A 65 -5.97 1.87 10.10
C LEU A 65 -6.78 3.15 10.18
N MET A 66 -6.44 4.00 11.13
CA MET A 66 -6.89 5.39 11.16
C MET A 66 -5.66 6.26 10.89
N LEU A 67 -5.63 6.92 9.73
CA LEU A 67 -4.51 7.77 9.33
C LEU A 67 -4.46 9.00 10.23
N LYS A 68 -3.29 9.26 10.78
CA LYS A 68 -3.02 10.43 11.61
C LYS A 68 -2.06 11.36 10.89
N LYS A 69 -1.95 12.59 11.38
CA LYS A 69 -0.95 13.54 10.91
C LYS A 69 0.43 12.88 10.96
N ASP A 70 1.22 13.09 9.94
CA ASP A 70 2.56 12.54 9.76
C ASP A 70 2.60 11.04 9.42
N ASP A 71 1.46 10.36 9.35
CA ASP A 71 1.41 8.99 8.84
C ASP A 71 1.49 8.98 7.32
N ILE A 72 2.14 7.93 6.81
CA ILE A 72 2.22 7.66 5.37
C ILE A 72 1.66 6.27 5.14
N LEU A 73 0.74 6.17 4.18
CA LEU A 73 0.24 4.88 3.70
C LEU A 73 0.70 4.69 2.26
N ILE A 74 1.42 3.60 2.02
CA ILE A 74 1.79 3.19 0.66
C ILE A 74 0.86 2.07 0.24
N VAL A 75 0.27 2.20 -0.95
CA VAL A 75 -0.70 1.25 -1.48
C VAL A 75 -0.26 0.83 -2.88
N GLY A 76 -0.31 -0.48 -3.15
CA GLY A 76 -0.14 -1.00 -4.49
C GLY A 76 -1.48 -1.18 -5.18
N GLN A 77 -1.67 -0.47 -6.29
CA GLN A 77 -2.87 -0.59 -7.11
C GLN A 77 -2.59 -1.54 -8.26
N TYR A 78 -3.24 -2.70 -8.24
CA TYR A 78 -3.14 -3.66 -9.34
C TYR A 78 -3.90 -3.14 -10.57
N VAL A 79 -3.26 -3.18 -11.73
CA VAL A 79 -3.86 -2.83 -13.01
C VAL A 79 -3.58 -3.96 -14.00
N GLY A 80 -4.63 -4.54 -14.56
CA GLY A 80 -4.49 -5.64 -15.50
C GLY A 80 -5.68 -6.58 -15.49
N PRO A 81 -5.54 -7.77 -16.11
CA PRO A 81 -6.58 -8.79 -16.08
C PRO A 81 -6.91 -9.21 -14.67
N ARG A 82 -8.13 -9.65 -14.43
CA ARG A 82 -8.56 -10.10 -13.11
C ARG A 82 -7.61 -11.16 -12.57
N LEU A 83 -7.10 -10.96 -11.35
CA LEU A 83 -6.29 -11.94 -10.65
C LEU A 83 -7.17 -13.07 -10.14
N GLU A 84 -6.76 -14.31 -10.44
CA GLU A 84 -7.37 -15.49 -9.82
C GLU A 84 -6.88 -15.62 -8.39
N GLU A 85 -7.68 -16.28 -7.54
CA GLU A 85 -7.31 -16.54 -6.16
C GLU A 85 -6.01 -17.36 -6.10
N GLY A 86 -5.11 -16.95 -5.21
CA GLY A 86 -3.84 -17.65 -5.01
C GLY A 86 -2.71 -17.23 -5.94
N VAL A 87 -2.95 -16.31 -6.87
CA VAL A 87 -1.89 -15.81 -7.76
C VAL A 87 -0.96 -14.90 -6.97
N ILE A 88 0.34 -15.18 -7.03
CA ILE A 88 1.38 -14.45 -6.28
C ILE A 88 2.43 -13.80 -7.18
N ASP A 89 2.28 -13.90 -8.49
CA ASP A 89 3.12 -13.24 -9.48
C ASP A 89 2.24 -12.43 -10.42
N LEU A 90 2.81 -11.36 -11.00
CA LEU A 90 2.06 -10.53 -11.94
C LEU A 90 1.85 -11.26 -13.26
N PRO A 91 0.58 -11.38 -13.72
CA PRO A 91 0.31 -11.89 -15.07
C PRO A 91 0.88 -10.97 -16.15
N GLU A 92 1.00 -11.50 -17.38
CA GLU A 92 1.32 -10.65 -18.52
C GLU A 92 0.30 -9.53 -18.67
N ASN A 93 0.74 -8.38 -19.16
CA ASN A 93 -0.09 -7.19 -19.36
C ASN A 93 -0.69 -6.64 -18.05
N SER A 94 -0.04 -6.91 -16.94
CA SER A 94 -0.43 -6.35 -15.64
C SER A 94 0.73 -5.61 -14.99
N THR A 95 0.39 -4.73 -14.07
CA THR A 95 1.37 -3.98 -13.30
C THR A 95 0.77 -3.57 -11.95
N ILE A 96 1.64 -3.17 -11.05
CA ILE A 96 1.25 -2.50 -9.82
C ILE A 96 1.66 -1.04 -9.93
N ILE A 97 0.73 -0.14 -9.69
CA ILE A 97 1.02 1.29 -9.54
C ILE A 97 1.07 1.59 -8.06
N TRP A 98 2.19 2.10 -7.58
CA TRP A 98 2.37 2.40 -6.17
C TRP A 98 1.95 3.84 -5.90
N LYS A 99 1.13 4.03 -4.87
CA LYS A 99 0.66 5.34 -4.43
C LYS A 99 1.04 5.56 -2.99
N MET A 100 1.45 6.78 -2.68
CA MET A 100 1.68 7.24 -1.32
C MET A 100 0.56 8.18 -0.93
N VAL A 101 -0.12 7.89 0.17
CA VAL A 101 -1.25 8.67 0.70
C VAL A 101 -0.85 9.24 2.04
N ARG A 102 -1.05 10.53 2.24
CA ARG A 102 -0.75 11.18 3.52
C ARG A 102 -1.66 12.40 3.75
N TYR A 103 -1.73 12.80 5.00
CA TYR A 103 -2.39 14.06 5.35
C TYR A 103 -1.67 15.22 4.68
N GLY A 104 -2.40 15.99 3.90
CA GLY A 104 -1.91 17.26 3.40
C GLY A 104 -2.02 18.34 4.48
N ARG A 105 -3.24 18.55 4.98
CA ARG A 105 -3.53 19.49 6.07
C ARG A 105 -4.98 19.33 6.52
N ASN A 106 -5.29 19.84 7.70
CA ASN A 106 -6.68 19.96 8.16
C ASN A 106 -7.37 21.10 7.43
N LEU A 107 -8.65 20.94 7.19
CA LEU A 107 -9.50 22.00 6.66
C LEU A 107 -9.99 22.91 7.78
#